data_5e6102cf71306276d2f09235ff632a5e
#
_entry.id   5e6102cf71306276d2f09235ff632a5e
#
_cell.length_a   1.000
_cell.length_b   1.000
_cell.length_c   1.000
_cell.angle_alpha   90.00
_cell.angle_beta   90.00
_cell.angle_gamma   90.00
#
_symmetry.space_group_name_H-M   'P 1'
#
loop_
_entity.id
_entity.type
_entity.pdbx_description
1 polymer ?
#
loop_
_entity_poly.entity_id
_entity_poly.type
_entity_poly.pdbx_seq_one_letter_code
_entity_poly.pdbx_strand_id
1 'polypeptide(L)'
;MALSYESSGVRYDQLDAFKRACQQAARTTAGALAGHGYAEPASTRGESAYLIEGADHFLAHVEEGLGTKNLVADAVAALTGRTYYREVAIDTVATMVNDLITCGALPVSVAMHAAVGDSAWFSDQARTEALVAGFAEGCRQAGAVWGGGETPTLGGVVERPAIVLAGSALGRIAPKDHRITGDVREGDAIVFLASSGVQTNGLTLCRRIAAQLPQGYLTPVGHGDPRTYGEALLAPSVIYVAFVRECQRRGLRLNYLAHVTGHGWRKLMRLEEPFVYEITAPRPAPALFRFIMEAGPVELREAYATFNMGVGFAAYVAPELAPSVIAAAQATGYDAWLAGRVRREGARKAVVVPDLGLAFEGDTLQVR
;
A
#
# COMPACT_ATOMS: atom_id res chain seq x y z
N MET A 1 5.59 -18.78 21.76
CA MET A 1 5.87 -19.09 20.33
C MET A 1 5.91 -17.78 19.58
N ALA A 2 6.84 -17.61 18.64
CA ALA A 2 6.89 -16.43 17.79
C ALA A 2 5.60 -16.32 16.97
N LEU A 3 5.05 -15.10 16.85
CA LEU A 3 3.86 -14.85 16.05
C LEU A 3 4.28 -14.65 14.59
N SER A 4 3.54 -15.26 13.65
CA SER A 4 3.69 -15.08 12.22
C SER A 4 2.37 -14.66 11.57
N TYR A 5 2.44 -14.10 10.37
CA TYR A 5 1.26 -13.72 9.61
C TYR A 5 0.43 -14.95 9.20
N GLU A 6 1.08 -16.04 8.84
CA GLU A 6 0.43 -17.32 8.52
C GLU A 6 -0.33 -17.89 9.73
N SER A 7 0.26 -17.85 10.92
CA SER A 7 -0.43 -18.27 12.15
C SER A 7 -1.68 -17.41 12.45
N SER A 8 -1.80 -16.24 11.81
CA SER A 8 -2.94 -15.32 11.93
C SER A 8 -4.07 -15.61 10.94
N GLY A 9 -3.97 -16.67 10.13
CA GLY A 9 -5.03 -17.15 9.22
C GLY A 9 -4.88 -16.66 7.77
N VAL A 10 -3.79 -15.92 7.43
CA VAL A 10 -3.54 -15.46 6.05
C VAL A 10 -2.60 -16.44 5.36
N ARG A 11 -3.11 -17.20 4.41
CA ARG A 11 -2.36 -18.21 3.65
C ARG A 11 -2.17 -17.75 2.21
N TYR A 12 -0.99 -17.23 1.92
CA TYR A 12 -0.65 -16.71 0.60
C TYR A 12 -0.66 -17.77 -0.49
N ASP A 13 -0.27 -19.01 -0.20
CA ASP A 13 -0.30 -20.13 -1.14
C ASP A 13 -1.68 -20.32 -1.80
N GLN A 14 -2.74 -20.30 -0.99
CA GLN A 14 -4.12 -20.43 -1.46
C GLN A 14 -4.60 -19.20 -2.22
N LEU A 15 -4.31 -18.01 -1.69
CA LEU A 15 -4.68 -16.75 -2.33
C LEU A 15 -4.01 -16.58 -3.70
N ASP A 16 -2.74 -16.93 -3.80
CA ASP A 16 -1.96 -16.77 -5.02
C ASP A 16 -2.41 -17.75 -6.12
N ALA A 17 -2.79 -18.98 -5.75
CA ALA A 17 -3.38 -19.92 -6.69
C ALA A 17 -4.69 -19.39 -7.30
N PHE A 18 -5.57 -18.83 -6.47
CA PHE A 18 -6.82 -18.22 -6.93
C PHE A 18 -6.57 -16.99 -7.80
N LYS A 19 -5.65 -16.10 -7.41
CA LYS A 19 -5.28 -14.92 -8.21
C LYS A 19 -4.78 -15.29 -9.60
N ARG A 20 -3.91 -16.32 -9.72
CA ARG A 20 -3.44 -16.81 -11.02
C ARG A 20 -4.58 -17.32 -11.90
N ALA A 21 -5.52 -18.07 -11.33
CA ALA A 21 -6.71 -18.54 -12.06
C ALA A 21 -7.57 -17.37 -12.55
N CYS A 22 -7.79 -16.36 -11.70
CA CYS A 22 -8.50 -15.13 -12.09
C CYS A 22 -7.80 -14.39 -13.23
N GLN A 23 -6.49 -14.20 -13.17
CA GLN A 23 -5.72 -13.54 -14.22
C GLN A 23 -5.80 -14.29 -15.55
N GLN A 24 -5.73 -15.63 -15.51
CA GLN A 24 -5.85 -16.46 -16.72
C GLN A 24 -7.24 -16.34 -17.34
N ALA A 25 -8.31 -16.42 -16.55
CA ALA A 25 -9.67 -16.23 -17.03
C ALA A 25 -9.90 -14.81 -17.58
N ALA A 26 -9.42 -13.79 -16.86
CA ALA A 26 -9.57 -12.40 -17.25
C ALA A 26 -8.87 -12.07 -18.60
N ARG A 27 -7.78 -12.73 -18.95
CA ARG A 27 -7.11 -12.56 -20.26
C ARG A 27 -8.04 -12.86 -21.43
N THR A 28 -8.97 -13.81 -21.27
CA THR A 28 -9.93 -14.18 -22.35
C THR A 28 -10.94 -13.08 -22.66
N THR A 29 -11.09 -12.08 -21.78
CA THR A 29 -12.04 -10.95 -21.94
C THR A 29 -11.39 -9.72 -22.58
N ALA A 30 -10.07 -9.66 -22.71
CA ALA A 30 -9.35 -8.46 -23.18
C ALA A 30 -9.76 -8.00 -24.58
N GLY A 31 -10.17 -8.93 -25.46
CA GLY A 31 -10.65 -8.61 -26.80
C GLY A 31 -11.84 -7.68 -26.88
N ALA A 32 -12.64 -7.56 -25.80
CA ALA A 32 -13.77 -6.64 -25.72
C ALA A 32 -13.36 -5.16 -25.83
N LEU A 33 -12.13 -4.82 -25.47
CA LEU A 33 -11.61 -3.44 -25.52
C LEU A 33 -11.60 -2.88 -26.95
N ALA A 34 -11.34 -3.72 -27.96
CA ALA A 34 -11.29 -3.29 -29.36
C ALA A 34 -12.60 -2.66 -29.85
N GLY A 35 -13.74 -3.16 -29.38
CA GLY A 35 -15.06 -2.60 -29.70
C GLY A 35 -15.27 -1.18 -29.21
N HIS A 36 -14.45 -0.73 -28.26
CA HIS A 36 -14.48 0.62 -27.67
C HIS A 36 -13.31 1.51 -28.14
N GLY A 37 -12.50 1.04 -29.10
CA GLY A 37 -11.32 1.77 -29.57
C GLY A 37 -10.14 1.74 -28.60
N TYR A 38 -10.10 0.77 -27.70
CA TYR A 38 -9.05 0.57 -26.70
C TYR A 38 -8.31 -0.74 -26.91
N ALA A 39 -7.16 -0.89 -26.28
CA ALA A 39 -6.38 -2.13 -26.25
C ALA A 39 -5.85 -2.42 -24.83
N GLU A 40 -5.49 -3.68 -24.57
CA GLU A 40 -4.72 -4.06 -23.40
C GLU A 40 -3.23 -3.88 -23.71
N PRO A 41 -2.50 -3.00 -23.00
CA PRO A 41 -1.07 -2.85 -23.23
C PRO A 41 -0.29 -4.03 -22.63
N ALA A 42 0.87 -4.33 -23.23
CA ALA A 42 1.78 -5.31 -22.68
C ALA A 42 2.17 -4.98 -21.23
N SER A 43 2.42 -6.02 -20.43
CA SER A 43 2.91 -5.93 -19.03
C SER A 43 1.97 -5.20 -18.05
N THR A 44 0.66 -5.08 -18.36
CA THR A 44 -0.29 -4.49 -17.40
C THR A 44 -0.76 -5.49 -16.34
N ARG A 45 -0.89 -6.78 -16.70
CA ARG A 45 -1.38 -7.80 -15.77
C ARG A 45 -0.31 -8.20 -14.77
N GLY A 46 -0.70 -8.27 -13.51
CA GLY A 46 0.21 -8.51 -12.40
C GLY A 46 0.81 -7.24 -11.80
N GLU A 47 0.63 -6.07 -12.41
CA GLU A 47 0.95 -4.79 -11.78
C GLU A 47 -0.11 -4.37 -10.75
N SER A 48 0.17 -3.31 -9.97
CA SER A 48 -0.76 -2.79 -8.98
C SER A 48 -2.02 -2.18 -9.61
N ALA A 49 -1.93 -1.67 -10.85
CA ALA A 49 -3.05 -1.12 -11.60
C ALA A 49 -3.17 -1.80 -12.96
N TYR A 50 -4.41 -2.04 -13.39
CA TYR A 50 -4.72 -2.49 -14.74
C TYR A 50 -4.81 -1.29 -15.69
N LEU A 51 -4.07 -1.35 -16.80
CA LEU A 51 -4.05 -0.29 -17.81
C LEU A 51 -4.93 -0.65 -19.03
N ILE A 52 -5.56 0.39 -19.57
CA ILE A 52 -6.34 0.35 -20.80
C ILE A 52 -5.74 1.39 -21.74
N GLU A 53 -5.27 0.99 -22.91
CA GLU A 53 -4.59 1.86 -23.86
C GLU A 53 -5.58 2.51 -24.82
N GLY A 54 -5.68 3.84 -24.80
CA GLY A 54 -6.35 4.68 -25.77
C GLY A 54 -5.39 5.25 -26.81
N ALA A 55 -5.88 6.08 -27.72
CA ALA A 55 -5.07 6.68 -28.79
C ALA A 55 -3.92 7.55 -28.24
N ASP A 56 -4.23 8.46 -27.32
CA ASP A 56 -3.31 9.49 -26.80
C ASP A 56 -3.06 9.39 -25.28
N HIS A 57 -3.66 8.40 -24.59
CA HIS A 57 -3.55 8.23 -23.15
C HIS A 57 -3.68 6.75 -22.76
N PHE A 58 -3.40 6.46 -21.47
CA PHE A 58 -3.88 5.24 -20.82
C PHE A 58 -4.88 5.61 -19.74
N LEU A 59 -5.92 4.78 -19.59
CA LEU A 59 -6.71 4.72 -18.36
C LEU A 59 -6.09 3.67 -17.44
N ALA A 60 -6.17 3.91 -16.13
CA ALA A 60 -5.73 2.98 -15.12
C ALA A 60 -6.88 2.69 -14.17
N HIS A 61 -7.05 1.44 -13.77
CA HIS A 61 -8.09 1.00 -12.86
C HIS A 61 -7.51 0.16 -11.74
N VAL A 62 -7.94 0.45 -10.51
CA VAL A 62 -7.59 -0.27 -9.28
C VAL A 62 -8.87 -0.57 -8.51
N GLU A 63 -8.95 -1.75 -7.94
CA GLU A 63 -9.93 -2.16 -6.93
C GLU A 63 -9.15 -2.63 -5.71
N GLU A 64 -9.39 -2.03 -4.53
CA GLU A 64 -8.69 -2.37 -3.29
C GLU A 64 -9.61 -2.32 -2.07
N GLY A 65 -9.28 -3.15 -1.08
CA GLY A 65 -9.96 -3.19 0.22
C GLY A 65 -9.05 -2.72 1.36
N LEU A 66 -9.66 -2.08 2.35
CA LEU A 66 -8.96 -1.59 3.54
C LEU A 66 -8.37 -2.74 4.40
N GLY A 67 -8.95 -3.91 4.37
CA GLY A 67 -8.62 -4.99 5.31
C GLY A 67 -9.26 -4.77 6.70
N THR A 68 -8.51 -5.01 7.77
CA THR A 68 -9.05 -5.08 9.14
C THR A 68 -8.71 -3.89 10.03
N LYS A 69 -8.25 -2.76 9.47
CA LYS A 69 -7.88 -1.57 10.26
C LYS A 69 -9.08 -0.92 10.96
N ASN A 70 -10.26 -0.99 10.35
CA ASN A 70 -11.50 -0.54 10.98
C ASN A 70 -11.81 -1.27 12.29
N LEU A 71 -11.47 -2.56 12.42
CA LEU A 71 -11.66 -3.31 13.66
C LEU A 71 -10.73 -2.81 14.79
N VAL A 72 -9.56 -2.27 14.46
CA VAL A 72 -8.69 -1.57 15.41
C VAL A 72 -9.34 -0.25 15.82
N ALA A 73 -9.91 0.50 14.87
CA ALA A 73 -10.60 1.75 15.13
C ALA A 73 -11.79 1.57 16.07
N ASP A 74 -12.62 0.54 15.82
CA ASP A 74 -13.76 0.19 16.68
C ASP A 74 -13.31 -0.18 18.09
N ALA A 75 -12.28 -1.01 18.23
CA ALA A 75 -11.76 -1.42 19.52
C ALA A 75 -11.17 -0.24 20.31
N VAL A 76 -10.41 0.64 19.66
CA VAL A 76 -9.83 1.82 20.30
C VAL A 76 -10.92 2.83 20.64
N ALA A 77 -11.93 3.03 19.79
CA ALA A 77 -13.06 3.90 20.08
C ALA A 77 -13.86 3.43 21.29
N ALA A 78 -14.07 2.13 21.43
CA ALA A 78 -14.74 1.56 22.62
C ALA A 78 -13.98 1.82 23.94
N LEU A 79 -12.64 1.94 23.87
CA LEU A 79 -11.78 2.18 25.03
C LEU A 79 -11.62 3.68 25.35
N THR A 80 -11.66 4.55 24.33
CA THR A 80 -11.30 5.97 24.45
C THR A 80 -12.47 6.94 24.29
N GLY A 81 -13.60 6.46 23.72
CA GLY A 81 -14.73 7.30 23.33
C GLY A 81 -14.48 8.15 22.08
N ARG A 82 -13.29 8.06 21.46
CA ARG A 82 -12.92 8.80 20.24
C ARG A 82 -13.06 7.93 19.01
N THR A 83 -13.75 8.41 17.98
CA THR A 83 -13.78 7.77 16.65
C THR A 83 -12.49 8.03 15.87
N TYR A 84 -12.07 7.04 15.08
CA TYR A 84 -10.91 7.11 14.16
C TYR A 84 -11.31 6.83 12.72
N TYR A 85 -12.60 6.97 12.40
CA TYR A 85 -13.09 6.69 11.05
C TYR A 85 -12.68 7.73 10.01
N ARG A 86 -12.22 8.93 10.45
CA ARG A 86 -11.59 9.88 9.54
C ARG A 86 -10.25 9.34 9.01
N GLU A 87 -9.42 8.81 9.90
CA GLU A 87 -8.12 8.22 9.59
C GLU A 87 -8.29 6.97 8.72
N VAL A 88 -9.21 6.09 9.08
CA VAL A 88 -9.55 4.86 8.35
C VAL A 88 -10.09 5.14 6.95
N ALA A 89 -10.86 6.21 6.76
CA ALA A 89 -11.35 6.62 5.46
C ALA A 89 -10.22 7.14 4.55
N ILE A 90 -9.28 7.91 5.10
CA ILE A 90 -8.06 8.32 4.38
C ILE A 90 -7.26 7.08 3.95
N ASP A 91 -7.12 6.10 4.84
CA ASP A 91 -6.47 4.82 4.51
C ASP A 91 -7.14 4.11 3.34
N THR A 92 -8.48 4.10 3.31
CA THR A 92 -9.24 3.45 2.22
C THR A 92 -8.96 4.11 0.87
N VAL A 93 -8.88 5.44 0.81
CA VAL A 93 -8.47 6.14 -0.42
C VAL A 93 -7.00 5.87 -0.74
N ALA A 94 -6.12 5.90 0.26
CA ALA A 94 -4.68 5.71 0.07
C ALA A 94 -4.34 4.35 -0.54
N THR A 95 -5.02 3.26 -0.15
CA THR A 95 -4.77 1.93 -0.74
C THR A 95 -4.96 1.93 -2.26
N MET A 96 -6.03 2.56 -2.74
CA MET A 96 -6.36 2.62 -4.15
C MET A 96 -5.42 3.54 -4.94
N VAL A 97 -5.26 4.78 -4.47
CA VAL A 97 -4.54 5.79 -5.25
C VAL A 97 -3.03 5.59 -5.24
N ASN A 98 -2.46 5.02 -4.18
CA ASN A 98 -1.03 4.69 -4.14
C ASN A 98 -0.68 3.52 -5.06
N ASP A 99 -1.55 2.54 -5.22
CA ASP A 99 -1.38 1.47 -6.20
C ASP A 99 -1.53 2.01 -7.62
N LEU A 100 -2.51 2.92 -7.83
CA LEU A 100 -2.76 3.54 -9.12
C LEU A 100 -1.54 4.32 -9.65
N ILE A 101 -0.87 5.09 -8.80
CA ILE A 101 0.28 5.92 -9.23
C ILE A 101 1.54 5.12 -9.53
N THR A 102 1.62 3.83 -9.16
CA THR A 102 2.80 3.00 -9.45
C THR A 102 3.06 2.85 -10.95
N CYS A 103 2.03 2.93 -11.78
CA CYS A 103 2.14 2.90 -13.24
C CYS A 103 2.24 4.29 -13.90
N GLY A 104 2.34 5.36 -13.10
CA GLY A 104 2.40 6.75 -13.57
C GLY A 104 1.02 7.41 -13.78
N ALA A 105 -0.08 6.73 -13.46
CA ALA A 105 -1.41 7.30 -13.58
C ALA A 105 -1.68 8.30 -12.45
N LEU A 106 -2.26 9.44 -12.77
CA LEU A 106 -2.80 10.35 -11.77
C LEU A 106 -4.29 10.05 -11.55
N PRO A 107 -4.76 9.97 -10.28
CA PRO A 107 -6.16 9.70 -9.97
C PRO A 107 -7.10 10.74 -10.57
N VAL A 108 -8.24 10.28 -11.09
CA VAL A 108 -9.33 11.11 -11.64
C VAL A 108 -10.57 10.98 -10.77
N SER A 109 -10.97 9.75 -10.46
CA SER A 109 -12.18 9.46 -9.69
C SER A 109 -11.94 8.29 -8.74
N VAL A 110 -12.56 8.37 -7.56
CA VAL A 110 -12.56 7.30 -6.55
C VAL A 110 -14.01 7.00 -6.19
N ALA A 111 -14.35 5.73 -6.07
CA ALA A 111 -15.63 5.25 -5.58
C ALA A 111 -15.45 4.47 -4.28
N MET A 112 -16.37 4.66 -3.33
CA MET A 112 -16.36 3.99 -2.03
C MET A 112 -17.31 2.79 -2.02
N HIS A 113 -16.87 1.66 -1.48
CA HIS A 113 -17.74 0.55 -1.10
C HIS A 113 -17.74 0.43 0.43
N ALA A 114 -18.93 0.59 1.04
CA ALA A 114 -19.12 0.60 2.49
C ALA A 114 -20.20 -0.41 2.88
N ALA A 115 -19.84 -1.69 2.98
CA ALA A 115 -20.76 -2.76 3.32
C ALA A 115 -20.85 -2.97 4.84
N VAL A 116 -22.07 -2.95 5.39
CA VAL A 116 -22.30 -3.15 6.83
C VAL A 116 -23.09 -4.42 7.09
N GLY A 117 -22.91 -5.01 8.29
CA GLY A 117 -23.72 -6.15 8.73
C GLY A 117 -25.14 -5.76 9.18
N ASP A 118 -25.31 -4.52 9.62
CA ASP A 118 -26.57 -3.95 10.05
C ASP A 118 -26.58 -2.43 9.76
N SER A 119 -27.65 -1.91 9.14
CA SER A 119 -27.78 -0.49 8.81
C SER A 119 -27.76 0.45 10.04
N ALA A 120 -28.05 -0.08 11.22
CA ALA A 120 -27.88 0.65 12.49
C ALA A 120 -26.42 1.12 12.72
N TRP A 121 -25.45 0.52 12.01
CA TRP A 121 -24.07 1.00 12.01
C TRP A 121 -23.96 2.49 11.66
N PHE A 122 -24.78 2.96 10.73
CA PHE A 122 -24.80 4.38 10.30
C PHE A 122 -25.53 5.33 11.28
N SER A 123 -26.14 4.81 12.34
CA SER A 123 -26.84 5.65 13.34
C SER A 123 -25.89 6.40 14.29
N ASP A 124 -24.63 5.97 14.38
CA ASP A 124 -23.59 6.71 15.10
C ASP A 124 -23.13 7.90 14.22
N GLN A 125 -23.68 9.08 14.53
CA GLN A 125 -23.46 10.30 13.76
C GLN A 125 -21.97 10.70 13.75
N ALA A 126 -21.29 10.66 14.88
CA ALA A 126 -19.88 11.06 14.98
C ALA A 126 -18.99 10.16 14.11
N ARG A 127 -19.25 8.87 14.11
CA ARG A 127 -18.54 7.89 13.29
C ARG A 127 -18.79 8.09 11.80
N THR A 128 -20.03 8.26 11.38
CA THR A 128 -20.41 8.46 9.97
C THR A 128 -19.91 9.80 9.43
N GLU A 129 -20.02 10.87 10.17
CA GLU A 129 -19.46 12.18 9.79
C GLU A 129 -17.93 12.10 9.64
N ALA A 130 -17.23 11.42 10.56
CA ALA A 130 -15.79 11.20 10.47
C ALA A 130 -15.39 10.40 9.22
N LEU A 131 -16.13 9.31 8.91
CA LEU A 131 -15.91 8.50 7.70
C LEU A 131 -16.06 9.35 6.43
N VAL A 132 -17.16 10.09 6.31
CA VAL A 132 -17.45 10.95 5.15
C VAL A 132 -16.39 12.05 5.00
N ALA A 133 -16.06 12.74 6.08
CA ALA A 133 -15.05 13.79 6.08
C ALA A 133 -13.65 13.27 5.71
N GLY A 134 -13.28 12.10 6.24
CA GLY A 134 -12.00 11.46 5.94
C GLY A 134 -11.88 10.98 4.51
N PHE A 135 -12.94 10.39 3.95
CA PHE A 135 -12.93 9.95 2.56
C PHE A 135 -12.82 11.15 1.60
N ALA A 136 -13.60 12.22 1.83
CA ALA A 136 -13.48 13.46 1.07
C ALA A 136 -12.09 14.10 1.19
N GLU A 137 -11.47 14.03 2.38
CA GLU A 137 -10.10 14.51 2.59
C GLU A 137 -9.09 13.69 1.80
N GLY A 138 -9.17 12.35 1.85
CA GLY A 138 -8.32 11.47 1.07
C GLY A 138 -8.42 11.75 -0.44
N CYS A 139 -9.65 11.95 -0.96
CA CYS A 139 -9.87 12.33 -2.36
C CYS A 139 -9.23 13.69 -2.70
N ARG A 140 -9.34 14.69 -1.80
CA ARG A 140 -8.68 16.01 -1.99
C ARG A 140 -7.16 15.89 -2.02
N GLN A 141 -6.55 15.12 -1.11
CA GLN A 141 -5.10 14.86 -1.10
C GLN A 141 -4.65 14.15 -2.38
N ALA A 142 -5.44 13.21 -2.88
CA ALA A 142 -5.19 12.53 -4.14
C ALA A 142 -5.42 13.43 -5.37
N GLY A 143 -6.13 14.55 -5.23
CA GLY A 143 -6.55 15.38 -6.35
C GLY A 143 -7.57 14.69 -7.26
N ALA A 144 -8.41 13.82 -6.68
CA ALA A 144 -9.45 13.06 -7.37
C ALA A 144 -10.85 13.48 -6.91
N VAL A 145 -11.84 13.29 -7.77
CA VAL A 145 -13.26 13.45 -7.37
C VAL A 145 -13.72 12.18 -6.64
N TRP A 146 -14.53 12.34 -5.60
CA TRP A 146 -15.34 11.26 -5.07
C TRP A 146 -16.54 11.08 -6.01
N GLY A 147 -16.44 10.09 -6.91
CA GLY A 147 -17.38 9.94 -8.04
C GLY A 147 -18.62 9.09 -7.74
N GLY A 148 -18.68 8.47 -6.57
CA GLY A 148 -19.79 7.61 -6.19
C GLY A 148 -19.43 6.52 -5.20
N GLY A 149 -20.26 5.50 -5.11
CA GLY A 149 -20.04 4.36 -4.22
C GLY A 149 -21.28 3.49 -4.07
N GLU A 150 -21.15 2.50 -3.20
CA GLU A 150 -22.19 1.53 -2.85
C GLU A 150 -22.18 1.30 -1.33
N THR A 151 -23.37 1.23 -0.70
CA THR A 151 -23.53 1.07 0.75
C THR A 151 -24.50 -0.07 1.10
N PRO A 152 -24.17 -1.33 0.78
CA PRO A 152 -25.07 -2.46 1.02
C PRO A 152 -25.12 -2.86 2.50
N THR A 153 -26.29 -3.32 2.93
CA THR A 153 -26.46 -4.02 4.21
C THR A 153 -26.44 -5.52 3.97
N LEU A 154 -25.40 -6.21 4.45
CA LEU A 154 -25.10 -7.61 4.17
C LEU A 154 -25.19 -8.47 5.44
N GLY A 155 -26.36 -8.51 6.07
CA GLY A 155 -26.61 -9.33 7.26
C GLY A 155 -26.31 -10.82 7.02
N GLY A 156 -25.54 -11.43 7.92
CA GLY A 156 -25.10 -12.83 7.79
C GLY A 156 -23.85 -13.05 6.91
N VAL A 157 -23.40 -12.03 6.17
CA VAL A 157 -22.13 -12.01 5.42
C VAL A 157 -21.10 -11.15 6.16
N VAL A 158 -21.52 -9.98 6.59
CA VAL A 158 -20.74 -9.07 7.44
C VAL A 158 -21.27 -9.16 8.85
N GLU A 159 -20.42 -9.20 9.86
CA GLU A 159 -20.82 -9.17 11.26
C GLU A 159 -21.54 -7.85 11.60
N ARG A 160 -22.59 -7.92 12.44
CA ARG A 160 -23.46 -6.78 12.73
C ARG A 160 -22.75 -5.49 13.12
N PRO A 161 -21.72 -5.50 14.02
CA PRO A 161 -21.04 -4.28 14.42
C PRO A 161 -19.96 -3.82 13.42
N ALA A 162 -19.69 -4.61 12.38
CA ALA A 162 -18.58 -4.36 11.47
C ALA A 162 -19.01 -3.62 10.19
N ILE A 163 -18.03 -2.96 9.58
CA ILE A 163 -18.09 -2.44 8.23
C ILE A 163 -16.94 -3.01 7.40
N VAL A 164 -17.19 -3.31 6.15
CA VAL A 164 -16.16 -3.58 5.13
C VAL A 164 -16.00 -2.34 4.28
N LEU A 165 -14.80 -1.77 4.28
CA LEU A 165 -14.45 -0.62 3.44
C LEU A 165 -13.54 -1.08 2.30
N ALA A 166 -13.92 -0.71 1.09
CA ALA A 166 -13.21 -0.99 -0.14
C ALA A 166 -13.53 0.11 -1.16
N GLY A 167 -13.05 -0.03 -2.37
CA GLY A 167 -13.44 0.85 -3.45
C GLY A 167 -12.60 0.69 -4.70
N SER A 168 -12.90 1.49 -5.69
CA SER A 168 -12.16 1.54 -6.93
C SER A 168 -11.62 2.94 -7.21
N ALA A 169 -10.51 2.99 -7.95
CA ALA A 169 -9.96 4.24 -8.45
C ALA A 169 -9.74 4.16 -9.96
N LEU A 170 -10.18 5.20 -10.66
CA LEU A 170 -9.87 5.45 -12.06
C LEU A 170 -8.81 6.54 -12.15
N GLY A 171 -7.76 6.30 -12.92
CA GLY A 171 -6.73 7.27 -13.22
C GLY A 171 -6.43 7.40 -14.69
N ARG A 172 -5.60 8.38 -15.03
CA ARG A 172 -5.19 8.65 -16.40
C ARG A 172 -3.67 8.88 -16.47
N ILE A 173 -3.05 8.35 -17.51
CA ILE A 173 -1.67 8.67 -17.90
C ILE A 173 -1.77 9.48 -19.20
N ALA A 174 -1.39 10.75 -19.12
CA ALA A 174 -1.29 11.63 -20.29
C ALA A 174 -0.27 12.73 -20.00
N PRO A 175 0.71 12.93 -20.91
CA PRO A 175 0.96 12.16 -22.13
C PRO A 175 1.40 10.71 -21.87
N LYS A 176 1.40 9.86 -22.90
CA LYS A 176 1.69 8.41 -22.77
C LYS A 176 3.09 8.08 -22.23
N ASP A 177 4.05 8.96 -22.41
CA ASP A 177 5.43 8.82 -21.94
C ASP A 177 5.58 8.95 -20.41
N HIS A 178 4.52 9.40 -19.72
CA HIS A 178 4.44 9.33 -18.25
C HIS A 178 4.17 7.91 -17.72
N ARG A 179 3.92 6.92 -18.61
CA ARG A 179 3.77 5.53 -18.19
C ARG A 179 5.06 5.00 -17.60
N ILE A 180 4.96 4.41 -16.41
CA ILE A 180 6.06 3.72 -15.73
C ILE A 180 5.97 2.24 -16.10
N THR A 181 7.02 1.70 -16.74
CA THR A 181 7.00 0.40 -17.41
C THR A 181 7.85 -0.67 -16.75
N GLY A 182 8.68 -0.29 -15.76
CA GLY A 182 9.63 -1.21 -15.13
C GLY A 182 10.98 -1.30 -15.87
N ASP A 183 11.36 -0.24 -16.57
CA ASP A 183 12.64 -0.13 -17.29
C ASP A 183 13.85 -0.03 -16.35
N VAL A 184 13.86 -0.82 -15.28
CA VAL A 184 14.94 -0.86 -14.29
C VAL A 184 16.21 -1.43 -14.90
N ARG A 185 17.34 -0.84 -14.55
CA ARG A 185 18.67 -1.23 -15.02
C ARG A 185 19.62 -1.47 -13.86
N GLU A 186 20.67 -2.24 -14.12
CA GLU A 186 21.78 -2.32 -13.19
C GLU A 186 22.39 -0.93 -12.97
N GLY A 187 22.63 -0.60 -11.70
CA GLY A 187 23.12 0.71 -11.27
C GLY A 187 22.01 1.69 -10.86
N ASP A 188 20.74 1.43 -11.21
CA ASP A 188 19.65 2.31 -10.81
C ASP A 188 19.63 2.53 -9.28
N ALA A 189 19.39 3.76 -8.89
CA ALA A 189 19.22 4.14 -7.50
C ALA A 189 17.83 3.76 -6.99
N ILE A 190 17.76 3.37 -5.72
CA ILE A 190 16.52 3.12 -5.00
C ILE A 190 16.31 4.25 -4.02
N VAL A 191 15.28 5.06 -4.25
CA VAL A 191 14.84 6.16 -3.38
C VAL A 191 13.64 5.68 -2.58
N PHE A 192 13.73 5.76 -1.24
CA PHE A 192 12.63 5.46 -0.34
C PHE A 192 11.90 6.71 0.09
N LEU A 193 10.57 6.61 0.27
CA LEU A 193 9.72 7.60 0.90
C LEU A 193 9.15 7.01 2.18
N ALA A 194 9.19 7.80 3.26
CA ALA A 194 8.76 7.38 4.59
C ALA A 194 7.26 7.05 4.63
N SER A 195 6.89 6.07 5.47
CA SER A 195 5.50 5.78 5.85
C SER A 195 5.14 6.48 7.17
N SER A 196 3.85 6.58 7.46
CA SER A 196 3.32 7.11 8.73
C SER A 196 3.23 6.07 9.86
N GLY A 197 3.42 4.80 9.53
CA GLY A 197 3.23 3.65 10.41
C GLY A 197 2.95 2.39 9.60
N VAL A 198 2.14 1.47 10.12
CA VAL A 198 1.80 0.21 9.44
C VAL A 198 0.96 0.43 8.17
N GLN A 199 0.37 1.60 8.03
CA GLN A 199 -0.61 1.91 6.99
C GLN A 199 -1.80 0.94 7.04
N THR A 200 -2.01 0.12 6.02
CA THR A 200 -3.17 -0.81 5.96
C THR A 200 -2.77 -2.29 6.03
N ASN A 201 -1.50 -2.60 6.30
CA ASN A 201 -1.00 -3.98 6.23
C ASN A 201 -0.53 -4.50 7.59
N GLY A 202 -0.65 -5.82 7.78
CA GLY A 202 -0.22 -6.49 9.01
C GLY A 202 -1.18 -6.32 10.20
N LEU A 203 -2.35 -5.69 10.03
CA LEU A 203 -3.27 -5.37 11.13
C LEU A 203 -3.82 -6.64 11.84
N THR A 204 -3.96 -7.74 11.11
CA THR A 204 -4.37 -9.01 11.74
C THR A 204 -3.36 -9.47 12.79
N LEU A 205 -2.06 -9.37 12.49
CA LEU A 205 -1.00 -9.66 13.45
C LEU A 205 -1.00 -8.64 14.59
N CYS A 206 -1.12 -7.35 14.28
CA CYS A 206 -1.18 -6.29 15.29
C CYS A 206 -2.35 -6.47 16.27
N ARG A 207 -3.51 -6.89 15.80
CA ARG A 207 -4.69 -7.20 16.65
C ARG A 207 -4.41 -8.37 17.60
N ARG A 208 -3.71 -9.39 17.13
CA ARG A 208 -3.31 -10.53 17.99
C ARG A 208 -2.32 -10.10 19.06
N ILE A 209 -1.38 -9.20 18.73
CA ILE A 209 -0.46 -8.63 19.72
C ILE A 209 -1.26 -7.85 20.77
N ALA A 210 -2.16 -6.97 20.36
CA ALA A 210 -3.00 -6.22 21.29
C ALA A 210 -3.77 -7.13 22.28
N ALA A 211 -4.29 -8.26 21.79
CA ALA A 211 -5.02 -9.22 22.61
C ALA A 211 -4.15 -9.93 23.67
N GLN A 212 -2.83 -9.89 23.55
CA GLN A 212 -1.89 -10.47 24.51
C GLN A 212 -1.31 -9.44 25.49
N LEU A 213 -1.49 -8.16 25.24
CA LEU A 213 -0.96 -7.09 26.07
C LEU A 213 -1.88 -6.81 27.26
N PRO A 214 -1.36 -6.58 28.48
CA PRO A 214 -2.17 -6.30 29.67
C PRO A 214 -3.12 -5.10 29.51
N GLN A 215 -2.68 -4.06 28.78
CA GLN A 215 -3.47 -2.86 28.51
C GLN A 215 -4.02 -2.84 27.06
N GLY A 216 -3.83 -3.92 26.30
CA GLY A 216 -4.32 -4.01 24.93
C GLY A 216 -3.82 -2.85 24.06
N TYR A 217 -4.74 -2.22 23.35
CA TYR A 217 -4.45 -1.06 22.51
C TYR A 217 -4.02 0.21 23.28
N LEU A 218 -4.27 0.29 24.59
CA LEU A 218 -3.84 1.42 25.43
C LEU A 218 -2.41 1.30 25.91
N THR A 219 -1.69 0.21 25.58
CA THR A 219 -0.28 0.04 25.92
C THR A 219 0.56 1.15 25.27
N PRO A 220 1.40 1.91 26.02
CA PRO A 220 2.28 2.90 25.45
C PRO A 220 3.28 2.26 24.47
N VAL A 221 3.49 2.86 23.30
CA VAL A 221 4.48 2.38 22.32
C VAL A 221 5.91 2.50 22.86
N GLY A 222 6.19 3.57 23.58
CA GLY A 222 7.56 3.82 24.05
C GLY A 222 8.52 4.19 22.91
N HIS A 223 9.82 3.95 23.11
CA HIS A 223 10.86 4.26 22.12
C HIS A 223 10.86 5.72 21.61
N GLY A 224 10.35 6.65 22.42
CA GLY A 224 10.21 8.07 22.07
C GLY A 224 8.93 8.43 21.34
N ASP A 225 8.02 7.49 21.10
CA ASP A 225 6.67 7.76 20.59
C ASP A 225 5.71 7.94 21.79
N PRO A 226 5.03 9.08 21.91
CA PRO A 226 4.13 9.35 23.03
C PRO A 226 2.77 8.65 22.93
N ARG A 227 2.47 8.05 21.76
CA ARG A 227 1.17 7.45 21.47
C ARG A 227 1.01 6.10 22.16
N THR A 228 -0.24 5.71 22.36
CA THR A 228 -0.62 4.33 22.65
C THR A 228 -0.50 3.47 21.38
N TYR A 229 -0.44 2.16 21.58
CA TYR A 229 -0.34 1.19 20.48
C TYR A 229 -1.51 1.36 19.49
N GLY A 230 -2.74 1.51 19.98
CA GLY A 230 -3.92 1.74 19.15
C GLY A 230 -3.81 3.01 18.31
N GLU A 231 -3.41 4.13 18.93
CA GLU A 231 -3.24 5.41 18.22
C GLU A 231 -2.15 5.34 17.16
N ALA A 232 -1.04 4.67 17.45
CA ALA A 232 0.06 4.50 16.50
C ALA A 232 -0.35 3.61 15.30
N LEU A 233 -1.15 2.55 15.53
CA LEU A 233 -1.71 1.72 14.47
C LEU A 233 -2.71 2.48 13.59
N LEU A 234 -3.42 3.45 14.17
CA LEU A 234 -4.45 4.24 13.48
C LEU A 234 -3.91 5.51 12.80
N ALA A 235 -2.60 5.76 12.83
CA ALA A 235 -2.00 6.80 12.01
C ALA A 235 -2.43 6.62 10.54
N PRO A 236 -2.98 7.67 9.88
CA PRO A 236 -3.47 7.55 8.52
C PRO A 236 -2.33 7.30 7.54
N SER A 237 -2.60 6.52 6.51
CA SER A 237 -1.66 6.23 5.43
C SER A 237 -1.27 7.50 4.68
N VAL A 238 -0.02 7.55 4.25
CA VAL A 238 0.46 8.62 3.37
C VAL A 238 -0.09 8.41 1.96
N ILE A 239 -0.61 9.47 1.33
CA ILE A 239 -1.02 9.49 -0.08
C ILE A 239 0.12 10.12 -0.88
N TYR A 240 0.84 9.31 -1.71
CA TYR A 240 2.05 9.74 -2.43
C TYR A 240 1.76 10.37 -3.81
N VAL A 241 0.52 10.67 -4.14
CA VAL A 241 0.11 11.21 -5.46
C VAL A 241 0.82 12.51 -5.81
N ALA A 242 0.99 13.41 -4.83
CA ALA A 242 1.66 14.70 -5.06
C ALA A 242 3.13 14.52 -5.46
N PHE A 243 3.83 13.51 -4.95
CA PHE A 243 5.20 13.16 -5.35
C PHE A 243 5.28 12.78 -6.84
N VAL A 244 4.44 11.85 -7.28
CA VAL A 244 4.46 11.39 -8.68
C VAL A 244 4.09 12.53 -9.62
N ARG A 245 3.07 13.33 -9.28
CA ARG A 245 2.69 14.53 -10.03
C ARG A 245 3.85 15.52 -10.14
N GLU A 246 4.60 15.75 -9.08
CA GLU A 246 5.73 16.67 -9.07
C GLU A 246 6.90 16.13 -9.90
N CYS A 247 7.19 14.84 -9.87
CA CYS A 247 8.16 14.21 -10.75
C CYS A 247 7.79 14.41 -12.22
N GLN A 248 6.52 14.16 -12.60
CA GLN A 248 6.03 14.37 -13.96
C GLN A 248 6.14 15.85 -14.38
N ARG A 249 5.75 16.77 -13.49
CA ARG A 249 5.85 18.22 -13.73
C ARG A 249 7.29 18.70 -13.99
N ARG A 250 8.26 18.05 -13.34
CA ARG A 250 9.71 18.32 -13.52
C ARG A 250 10.33 17.56 -14.69
N GLY A 251 9.59 16.69 -15.37
CA GLY A 251 10.12 15.81 -16.42
C GLY A 251 11.11 14.76 -15.88
N LEU A 252 11.00 14.38 -14.60
CA LEU A 252 11.85 13.36 -13.99
C LEU A 252 11.33 11.96 -14.38
N ARG A 253 12.18 11.20 -15.05
CA ARG A 253 11.85 9.82 -15.42
C ARG A 253 11.99 8.91 -14.23
N LEU A 254 10.90 8.17 -13.93
CA LEU A 254 10.85 7.11 -12.95
C LEU A 254 10.84 5.78 -13.69
N ASN A 255 11.83 4.90 -13.43
CA ASN A 255 11.95 3.61 -14.11
C ASN A 255 10.96 2.59 -13.57
N TYR A 256 10.71 2.61 -12.25
CA TYR A 256 9.71 1.79 -11.56
C TYR A 256 9.29 2.43 -10.24
N LEU A 257 8.10 2.08 -9.78
CA LEU A 257 7.57 2.46 -8.48
C LEU A 257 7.00 1.24 -7.77
N ALA A 258 7.25 1.12 -6.48
CA ALA A 258 6.66 0.08 -5.64
C ALA A 258 5.97 0.68 -4.41
N HIS A 259 4.68 0.41 -4.25
CA HIS A 259 3.93 0.68 -3.02
C HIS A 259 4.19 -0.46 -2.04
N VAL A 260 4.87 -0.17 -0.93
CA VAL A 260 5.30 -1.18 0.05
C VAL A 260 4.13 -1.50 0.99
N THR A 261 3.37 -2.51 0.63
CA THR A 261 2.16 -2.99 1.32
C THR A 261 2.34 -4.42 1.83
N GLY A 262 1.34 -5.29 1.72
CA GLY A 262 1.48 -6.72 2.02
C GLY A 262 2.71 -7.33 1.34
N HIS A 263 3.32 -8.34 1.94
CA HIS A 263 4.65 -8.89 1.62
C HIS A 263 5.83 -7.99 2.01
N GLY A 264 5.61 -6.85 2.66
CA GLY A 264 6.66 -5.97 3.17
C GLY A 264 7.72 -5.61 2.12
N TRP A 265 8.98 -5.66 2.50
CA TRP A 265 10.10 -5.31 1.61
C TRP A 265 10.33 -6.31 0.46
N ARG A 266 9.71 -7.49 0.48
CA ARG A 266 9.72 -8.39 -0.69
C ARG A 266 9.09 -7.74 -1.93
N LYS A 267 8.16 -6.78 -1.74
CA LYS A 267 7.59 -6.00 -2.85
C LYS A 267 8.61 -5.18 -3.64
N LEU A 268 9.78 -4.90 -3.09
CA LEU A 268 10.85 -4.20 -3.80
C LEU A 268 11.36 -4.99 -5.02
N MET A 269 11.23 -6.33 -5.02
CA MET A 269 11.63 -7.20 -6.13
C MET A 269 10.42 -7.69 -6.96
N ARG A 270 9.40 -6.84 -7.15
CA ARG A 270 8.18 -7.23 -7.85
C ARG A 270 8.39 -7.51 -9.34
N LEU A 271 9.35 -6.85 -9.99
CA LEU A 271 9.69 -7.10 -11.40
C LEU A 271 10.17 -8.55 -11.61
N GLU A 272 9.94 -9.10 -12.82
CA GLU A 272 10.33 -10.48 -13.13
C GLU A 272 11.84 -10.63 -13.35
N GLU A 273 12.49 -9.57 -13.81
CA GLU A 273 13.90 -9.55 -14.11
C GLU A 273 14.75 -9.94 -12.89
N PRO A 274 15.83 -10.72 -13.11
CA PRO A 274 16.71 -11.18 -12.04
C PRO A 274 17.65 -10.06 -11.59
N PHE A 275 17.13 -9.16 -10.78
CA PHE A 275 17.89 -8.11 -10.10
C PHE A 275 18.06 -8.40 -8.61
N VAL A 276 19.17 -7.92 -8.06
CA VAL A 276 19.39 -7.81 -6.62
C VAL A 276 19.18 -6.36 -6.20
N TYR A 277 18.18 -6.14 -5.38
CA TYR A 277 17.83 -4.84 -4.81
C TYR A 277 18.58 -4.68 -3.50
N GLU A 278 19.74 -4.03 -3.55
CA GLU A 278 20.64 -3.87 -2.42
C GLU A 278 20.31 -2.59 -1.66
N ILE A 279 19.80 -2.73 -0.43
CA ILE A 279 19.48 -1.62 0.46
C ILE A 279 20.67 -1.36 1.38
N THR A 280 21.45 -0.32 1.07
CA THR A 280 22.72 0.02 1.74
C THR A 280 22.56 1.10 2.80
N ALA A 281 21.43 1.79 2.85
CA ALA A 281 21.12 2.84 3.83
C ALA A 281 19.72 2.64 4.41
N PRO A 282 19.43 1.51 5.08
CA PRO A 282 18.19 1.34 5.80
C PRO A 282 18.18 2.30 6.99
N ARG A 283 17.08 3.01 7.19
CA ARG A 283 16.91 3.79 8.43
C ARG A 283 16.52 2.86 9.58
N PRO A 284 16.79 3.22 10.84
CA PRO A 284 16.30 2.49 11.99
C PRO A 284 14.78 2.34 11.95
N ALA A 285 14.30 1.17 12.31
CA ALA A 285 12.84 0.92 12.35
C ALA A 285 12.14 1.93 13.28
N PRO A 286 11.06 2.58 12.84
CA PRO A 286 10.28 3.49 13.69
C PRO A 286 9.79 2.82 14.97
N ALA A 287 9.50 3.62 15.99
CA ALA A 287 9.11 3.17 17.34
C ALA A 287 8.02 2.09 17.34
N LEU A 288 6.96 2.28 16.56
CA LEU A 288 5.87 1.31 16.43
C LEU A 288 6.35 -0.07 15.99
N PHE A 289 7.26 -0.15 15.02
CA PHE A 289 7.75 -1.46 14.52
C PHE A 289 8.68 -2.12 15.53
N ARG A 290 9.50 -1.35 16.25
CA ARG A 290 10.30 -1.87 17.39
C ARG A 290 9.39 -2.44 18.45
N PHE A 291 8.34 -1.72 18.83
CA PHE A 291 7.34 -2.20 19.76
C PHE A 291 6.67 -3.51 19.28
N ILE A 292 6.28 -3.59 18.00
CA ILE A 292 5.67 -4.79 17.41
C ILE A 292 6.62 -6.00 17.53
N MET A 293 7.90 -5.82 17.23
CA MET A 293 8.88 -6.90 17.32
C MET A 293 9.11 -7.37 18.77
N GLU A 294 9.15 -6.43 19.71
CA GLU A 294 9.41 -6.74 21.13
C GLU A 294 8.17 -7.32 21.83
N ALA A 295 7.02 -6.67 21.67
CA ALA A 295 5.79 -7.05 22.35
C ALA A 295 5.10 -8.28 21.72
N GLY A 296 5.25 -8.48 20.40
CA GLY A 296 4.63 -9.59 19.66
C GLY A 296 5.55 -10.80 19.47
N PRO A 297 6.71 -10.89 20.08
CA PRO A 297 7.96 -11.56 19.69
C PRO A 297 8.02 -11.91 18.19
N VAL A 298 7.92 -10.85 17.34
CA VAL A 298 8.00 -10.99 15.88
C VAL A 298 9.46 -10.93 15.46
N GLU A 299 9.95 -11.99 14.84
CA GLU A 299 11.31 -12.08 14.33
C GLU A 299 11.61 -10.97 13.32
N LEU A 300 12.84 -10.45 13.30
CA LEU A 300 13.28 -9.37 12.41
C LEU A 300 12.94 -9.67 10.94
N ARG A 301 13.23 -10.88 10.48
CA ARG A 301 12.94 -11.33 9.13
C ARG A 301 11.43 -11.30 8.82
N GLU A 302 10.61 -11.78 9.74
CA GLU A 302 9.15 -11.77 9.60
C GLU A 302 8.59 -10.36 9.59
N ALA A 303 9.12 -9.45 10.41
CA ALA A 303 8.72 -8.05 10.43
C ALA A 303 8.95 -7.38 9.06
N TYR A 304 10.15 -7.54 8.47
CA TYR A 304 10.46 -7.00 7.13
C TYR A 304 9.74 -7.74 5.99
N ALA A 305 9.34 -8.99 6.19
CA ALA A 305 8.53 -9.74 5.23
C ALA A 305 7.04 -9.37 5.28
N THR A 306 6.55 -8.75 6.35
CA THR A 306 5.13 -8.46 6.58
C THR A 306 4.81 -6.98 6.54
N PHE A 307 5.66 -6.14 7.15
CA PHE A 307 5.43 -4.71 7.32
C PHE A 307 6.30 -3.86 6.39
N ASN A 308 5.89 -2.62 6.19
CA ASN A 308 6.65 -1.63 5.43
C ASN A 308 7.90 -1.11 6.17
N MET A 309 8.03 -1.36 7.47
CA MET A 309 9.16 -1.00 8.34
C MET A 309 9.60 0.47 8.24
N GLY A 310 8.64 1.38 8.02
CA GLY A 310 8.89 2.81 7.89
C GLY A 310 9.05 3.31 6.44
N VAL A 311 8.91 2.43 5.44
CA VAL A 311 9.02 2.75 4.02
C VAL A 311 7.70 2.46 3.31
N GLY A 312 6.94 3.49 2.95
CA GLY A 312 5.65 3.31 2.29
C GLY A 312 5.76 3.22 0.76
N PHE A 313 6.79 3.83 0.17
CA PHE A 313 6.94 3.90 -1.28
C PHE A 313 8.43 3.83 -1.69
N ALA A 314 8.72 3.19 -2.82
CA ALA A 314 10.06 3.11 -3.39
C ALA A 314 10.04 3.53 -4.86
N ALA A 315 11.00 4.37 -5.26
CA ALA A 315 11.21 4.80 -6.64
C ALA A 315 12.58 4.32 -7.14
N TYR A 316 12.59 3.74 -8.34
CA TYR A 316 13.79 3.27 -9.03
C TYR A 316 14.08 4.23 -10.16
N VAL A 317 15.27 4.80 -10.17
CA VAL A 317 15.65 5.90 -11.06
C VAL A 317 17.10 5.79 -11.48
N ALA A 318 17.45 6.38 -12.61
CA ALA A 318 18.85 6.55 -12.98
C ALA A 318 19.63 7.29 -11.85
N PRO A 319 20.85 6.87 -11.48
CA PRO A 319 21.56 7.38 -10.30
C PRO A 319 21.68 8.91 -10.27
N GLU A 320 21.90 9.52 -11.41
CA GLU A 320 22.01 10.98 -11.56
C GLU A 320 20.71 11.73 -11.28
N LEU A 321 19.55 11.07 -11.39
CA LEU A 321 18.25 11.66 -11.10
C LEU A 321 17.86 11.55 -9.62
N ALA A 322 18.51 10.68 -8.84
CA ALA A 322 18.14 10.43 -7.45
C ALA A 322 18.08 11.72 -6.58
N PRO A 323 19.04 12.65 -6.65
CA PRO A 323 18.96 13.91 -5.89
C PRO A 323 17.73 14.75 -6.28
N SER A 324 17.41 14.82 -7.58
CA SER A 324 16.25 15.57 -8.08
C SER A 324 14.92 14.94 -7.68
N VAL A 325 14.85 13.61 -7.65
CA VAL A 325 13.67 12.84 -7.20
C VAL A 325 13.45 13.02 -5.70
N ILE A 326 14.52 12.98 -4.90
CA ILE A 326 14.45 13.27 -3.46
C ILE A 326 13.97 14.71 -3.23
N ALA A 327 14.51 15.68 -3.97
CA ALA A 327 14.08 17.08 -3.88
C ALA A 327 12.63 17.28 -4.31
N ALA A 328 12.11 16.50 -5.27
CA ALA A 328 10.71 16.51 -5.65
C ALA A 328 9.81 15.98 -4.53
N ALA A 329 10.20 14.88 -3.87
CA ALA A 329 9.49 14.34 -2.71
C ALA A 329 9.46 15.37 -1.56
N GLN A 330 10.59 15.94 -1.21
CA GLN A 330 10.69 16.94 -0.13
C GLN A 330 9.87 18.21 -0.43
N ALA A 331 9.86 18.69 -1.67
CA ALA A 331 9.07 19.85 -2.09
C ALA A 331 7.55 19.59 -1.96
N THR A 332 7.12 18.34 -1.91
CA THR A 332 5.72 17.93 -1.71
C THR A 332 5.43 17.43 -0.30
N GLY A 333 6.40 17.64 0.63
CA GLY A 333 6.21 17.34 2.05
C GLY A 333 6.55 15.92 2.48
N TYR A 334 7.11 15.09 1.58
CA TYR A 334 7.49 13.73 1.93
C TYR A 334 8.96 13.65 2.36
N ASP A 335 9.23 12.90 3.40
CA ASP A 335 10.59 12.52 3.78
C ASP A 335 11.08 11.40 2.86
N ALA A 336 12.18 11.65 2.15
CA ALA A 336 12.74 10.74 1.19
C ALA A 336 14.27 10.71 1.25
N TRP A 337 14.86 9.54 0.93
CA TRP A 337 16.32 9.37 0.95
C TRP A 337 16.80 8.34 -0.08
N LEU A 338 18.07 8.41 -0.44
CA LEU A 338 18.74 7.37 -1.21
C LEU A 338 18.95 6.16 -0.30
N ALA A 339 18.27 5.05 -0.61
CA ALA A 339 18.24 3.86 0.24
C ALA A 339 19.16 2.75 -0.25
N GLY A 340 19.44 2.70 -1.55
CA GLY A 340 20.20 1.62 -2.14
C GLY A 340 20.32 1.71 -3.64
N ARG A 341 20.62 0.57 -4.24
CA ARG A 341 20.83 0.45 -5.69
C ARG A 341 20.38 -0.91 -6.22
N VAL A 342 20.14 -0.98 -7.51
CA VAL A 342 19.88 -2.20 -8.24
C VAL A 342 21.19 -2.79 -8.75
N ARG A 343 21.40 -4.11 -8.54
CA ARG A 343 22.57 -4.85 -9.01
C ARG A 343 22.12 -6.06 -9.82
N ARG A 344 23.03 -6.61 -10.61
CA ARG A 344 22.85 -7.89 -11.28
C ARG A 344 23.88 -8.91 -10.77
N GLU A 345 23.40 -10.07 -10.34
CA GLU A 345 24.21 -11.19 -9.88
C GLU A 345 23.78 -12.47 -10.62
N GLY A 346 24.15 -12.56 -11.91
CA GLY A 346 23.70 -13.66 -12.75
C GLY A 346 22.17 -13.73 -12.85
N ALA A 347 21.60 -14.87 -12.48
CA ALA A 347 20.15 -15.11 -12.47
C ALA A 347 19.51 -14.89 -11.10
N ARG A 348 20.24 -14.36 -10.12
CA ARG A 348 19.72 -14.14 -8.76
C ARG A 348 18.74 -13.00 -8.74
N LYS A 349 17.57 -13.22 -8.12
CA LYS A 349 16.58 -12.21 -7.80
C LYS A 349 16.42 -12.14 -6.29
N ALA A 350 16.71 -10.99 -5.68
CA ALA A 350 16.67 -10.87 -4.24
C ALA A 350 16.50 -9.40 -3.77
N VAL A 351 16.00 -9.23 -2.56
CA VAL A 351 16.18 -8.00 -1.77
C VAL A 351 17.21 -8.31 -0.69
N VAL A 352 18.29 -7.53 -0.64
CA VAL A 352 19.39 -7.72 0.31
C VAL A 352 19.56 -6.46 1.14
N VAL A 353 19.63 -6.61 2.47
CA VAL A 353 19.86 -5.53 3.43
C VAL A 353 21.07 -5.90 4.29
N PRO A 354 22.30 -5.59 3.83
CA PRO A 354 23.53 -6.06 4.48
C PRO A 354 23.62 -5.68 5.95
N ASP A 355 23.30 -4.44 6.29
CA ASP A 355 23.39 -3.90 7.66
C ASP A 355 22.48 -4.63 8.67
N LEU A 356 21.43 -5.28 8.16
CA LEU A 356 20.48 -6.05 8.98
C LEU A 356 20.71 -7.57 8.87
N GLY A 357 21.65 -8.02 8.04
CA GLY A 357 21.85 -9.43 7.75
C GLY A 357 20.66 -10.11 7.09
N LEU A 358 19.83 -9.36 6.36
CA LEU A 358 18.61 -9.86 5.72
C LEU A 358 18.82 -10.08 4.22
N ALA A 359 18.28 -11.19 3.73
CA ALA A 359 18.12 -11.46 2.30
C ALA A 359 16.80 -12.18 2.06
N PHE A 360 16.01 -11.68 1.09
CA PHE A 360 14.79 -12.30 0.61
C PHE A 360 15.01 -12.72 -0.84
N GLU A 361 15.01 -14.02 -1.11
CA GLU A 361 15.19 -14.56 -2.45
C GLU A 361 13.89 -14.51 -3.25
N GLY A 362 13.98 -14.59 -4.56
CA GLY A 362 12.87 -14.39 -5.50
C GLY A 362 11.69 -15.35 -5.35
N ASP A 363 11.94 -16.56 -4.84
CA ASP A 363 10.91 -17.56 -4.54
C ASP A 363 9.96 -17.15 -3.38
N THR A 364 10.37 -16.18 -2.57
CA THR A 364 9.55 -15.65 -1.46
C THR A 364 8.46 -14.68 -1.91
N LEU A 365 8.39 -14.33 -3.19
CA LEU A 365 7.34 -13.49 -3.81
C LEU A 365 6.90 -14.12 -5.13
N GLN A 366 5.88 -15.00 -5.11
CA GLN A 366 5.45 -15.80 -6.25
C GLN A 366 4.35 -15.16 -7.11
N VAL A 367 3.74 -14.08 -6.66
CA VAL A 367 2.66 -13.37 -7.36
C VAL A 367 3.08 -11.94 -7.63
N ARG A 368 2.97 -11.60 -8.89
CA ARG A 368 3.15 -10.24 -9.40
C ARG A 368 1.88 -9.42 -9.27
#